data_04b1b4f1d45024b8f6e127a267dcbca0
#
_entry.id   04b1b4f1d45024b8f6e127a267dcbca0
#
_cell.length_a   1.000
_cell.length_b   1.000
_cell.length_c   1.000
_cell.angle_alpha   90.00
_cell.angle_beta   90.00
_cell.angle_gamma   90.00
#
_symmetry.space_group_name_H-M   'P 1'
#
loop_
_entity.id
_entity.type
_entity.pdbx_description
1 polymer ?
#
loop_
_entity_poly.entity_id
_entity_poly.type
_entity_poly.pdbx_seq_one_letter_code
_entity_poly.pdbx_strand_id
1 'polypeptide(L)'
;MYKRQGLNYLIQFPGKPKRESTSISGGEKTLAATVFVLALQKLNPSPFYMFDEVDAHLDAPNAEKLSNIIKERSVGSQFIMVSRKDSVVEKARLIYGVFPKHGVSHVIKYKDKRLLSSLET
;
A
#
# COMPACT_ATOMS: atom_id res chain seq x y z
N MET A 1 9.59 22.95 30.82
CA MET A 1 8.50 22.51 29.93
C MET A 1 9.10 22.14 28.57
N TYR A 2 9.40 20.87 28.33
CA TYR A 2 9.98 20.43 27.04
C TYR A 2 8.87 20.49 25.98
N LYS A 3 8.98 21.42 25.02
CA LYS A 3 8.14 21.39 23.80
C LYS A 3 8.50 20.11 23.06
N ARG A 4 7.55 19.20 22.90
CA ARG A 4 7.69 18.06 22.00
C ARG A 4 7.83 18.64 20.59
N GLN A 5 9.04 18.64 20.05
CA GLN A 5 9.28 18.97 18.66
C GLN A 5 8.78 17.79 17.82
N GLY A 6 7.66 17.96 17.13
CA GLY A 6 7.13 16.99 16.19
C GLY A 6 7.78 17.18 14.82
N LEU A 7 7.70 16.16 13.96
CA LEU A 7 8.07 16.27 12.56
C LEU A 7 6.91 16.87 11.76
N ASN A 8 7.13 18.02 11.14
CA ASN A 8 6.21 18.57 10.15
C ASN A 8 6.77 18.30 8.76
N TYR A 9 5.99 17.66 7.90
CA TYR A 9 6.37 17.44 6.52
C TYR A 9 5.39 18.14 5.57
N LEU A 10 5.94 18.72 4.52
CA LEU A 10 5.21 19.41 3.48
C LEU A 10 5.08 18.49 2.27
N ILE A 11 3.88 18.43 1.71
CA ILE A 11 3.56 17.59 0.56
C ILE A 11 3.22 18.49 -0.62
N GLN A 12 3.76 18.14 -1.77
CA GLN A 12 3.40 18.77 -3.03
C GLN A 12 3.02 17.70 -4.05
N PHE A 13 1.74 17.64 -4.42
CA PHE A 13 1.30 16.83 -5.55
C PHE A 13 1.53 17.59 -6.87
N PRO A 14 1.74 16.89 -7.98
CA PRO A 14 1.89 17.50 -9.28
C PRO A 14 0.73 18.45 -9.59
N GLY A 15 1.05 19.71 -9.98
CA GLY A 15 0.05 20.73 -10.29
C GLY A 15 -0.66 21.37 -9.10
N LYS A 16 -0.30 21.01 -7.87
CA LYS A 16 -0.88 21.57 -6.64
C LYS A 16 0.14 22.34 -5.81
N PRO A 17 -0.28 23.36 -5.02
CA PRO A 17 0.61 24.04 -4.10
C PRO A 17 1.09 23.12 -2.99
N LYS A 18 2.24 23.44 -2.38
CA LYS A 18 2.71 22.79 -1.16
C LYS A 18 1.68 22.97 -0.05
N ARG A 19 1.39 21.88 0.66
CA ARG A 19 0.46 21.88 1.79
C ARG A 19 1.05 21.09 2.96
N GLU A 20 0.65 21.47 4.17
CA GLU A 20 0.92 20.64 5.35
C GLU A 20 0.10 19.35 5.29
N SER A 21 0.62 18.29 5.86
CA SER A 21 -0.04 16.97 5.89
C SER A 21 -1.44 16.99 6.52
N THR A 22 -1.71 17.97 7.38
CA THR A 22 -3.01 18.17 8.05
C THR A 22 -4.09 18.72 7.12
N SER A 23 -3.71 19.41 6.04
CA SER A 23 -4.62 20.17 5.15
C SER A 23 -4.97 19.47 3.84
N ILE A 24 -4.62 18.20 3.68
CA ILE A 24 -4.90 17.39 2.48
C ILE A 24 -6.07 16.42 2.69
N SER A 25 -6.68 15.95 1.60
CA SER A 25 -7.79 14.98 1.66
C SER A 25 -7.38 13.64 2.28
N GLY A 26 -8.35 12.84 2.75
CA GLY A 26 -8.09 11.55 3.40
C GLY A 26 -7.27 10.61 2.53
N GLY A 27 -7.62 10.43 1.25
CA GLY A 27 -6.87 9.59 0.33
C GLY A 27 -5.46 10.10 0.05
N GLU A 28 -5.29 11.42 -0.10
CA GLU A 28 -3.98 12.05 -0.24
C GLU A 28 -3.12 11.88 1.03
N LYS A 29 -3.74 11.91 2.23
CA LYS A 29 -3.04 11.64 3.50
C LYS A 29 -2.50 10.22 3.54
N THR A 30 -3.31 9.23 3.16
CA THR A 30 -2.89 7.82 3.14
C THR A 30 -1.71 7.62 2.19
N LEU A 31 -1.79 8.18 0.98
CA LEU A 31 -0.70 8.11 0.02
C LEU A 31 0.57 8.77 0.56
N ALA A 32 0.44 9.97 1.13
CA ALA A 32 1.56 10.71 1.70
C ALA A 32 2.21 9.96 2.87
N ALA A 33 1.42 9.37 3.76
CA ALA A 33 1.92 8.55 4.86
C ALA A 33 2.65 7.31 4.34
N THR A 34 2.11 6.63 3.33
CA THR A 34 2.75 5.46 2.70
C THR A 34 4.08 5.83 2.06
N VAL A 35 4.13 6.92 1.29
CA VAL A 35 5.37 7.41 0.67
C VAL A 35 6.39 7.80 1.74
N PHE A 36 5.96 8.39 2.84
CA PHE A 36 6.83 8.74 3.97
C PHE A 36 7.44 7.50 4.62
N VAL A 37 6.63 6.46 4.88
CA VAL A 37 7.13 5.17 5.41
C VAL A 37 8.14 4.53 4.45
N LEU A 38 7.84 4.54 3.14
CA LEU A 38 8.76 4.02 2.12
C LEU A 38 10.06 4.83 2.00
N ALA A 39 10.01 6.14 2.28
CA ALA A 39 11.21 6.98 2.35
C ALA A 39 12.06 6.65 3.58
N LEU A 40 11.44 6.45 4.74
CA LEU A 40 12.13 6.04 5.97
C LEU A 40 12.77 4.65 5.82
N GLN A 41 12.15 3.74 5.10
CA GLN A 41 12.72 2.42 4.78
C GLN A 41 14.12 2.53 4.14
N LYS A 42 14.37 3.55 3.35
CA LYS A 42 15.69 3.79 2.76
C LYS A 42 16.77 4.08 3.79
N LEU A 43 16.39 4.76 4.87
CA LEU A 43 17.31 5.22 5.91
C LEU A 43 17.51 4.15 6.97
N ASN A 44 16.43 3.46 7.33
CA ASN A 44 16.43 2.42 8.37
C ASN A 44 15.47 1.29 7.96
N PRO A 45 15.94 0.29 7.20
CA PRO A 45 15.09 -0.79 6.71
C PRO A 45 14.61 -1.70 7.85
N SER A 46 13.32 -2.01 7.83
CA SER A 46 12.70 -3.02 8.69
C SER A 46 12.67 -4.37 7.96
N PRO A 47 12.68 -5.52 8.67
CA PRO A 47 12.59 -6.82 8.04
C PRO A 47 11.25 -7.04 7.32
N PHE A 48 10.18 -6.41 7.79
CA PHE A 48 8.87 -6.46 7.13
C PHE A 48 8.06 -5.18 7.30
N TYR A 49 7.10 -4.98 6.39
CA TYR A 49 6.13 -3.88 6.37
C TYR A 49 4.73 -4.45 6.12
N MET A 50 3.74 -3.91 6.83
CA MET A 50 2.32 -4.26 6.63
C MET A 50 1.56 -3.02 6.17
N PHE A 51 0.84 -3.14 5.07
CA PHE A 51 -0.03 -2.10 4.52
C PHE A 51 -1.45 -2.63 4.38
N ASP A 52 -2.39 -1.96 5.02
CA ASP A 52 -3.79 -2.32 4.99
C ASP A 52 -4.58 -1.29 4.17
N GLU A 53 -5.10 -1.71 3.01
CA GLU A 53 -5.90 -0.93 2.08
C GLU A 53 -5.35 0.48 1.75
N VAL A 54 -4.03 0.67 1.77
CA VAL A 54 -3.39 1.99 1.50
C VAL A 54 -3.65 2.51 0.09
N ASP A 55 -4.09 1.66 -0.81
CA ASP A 55 -4.44 1.92 -2.19
C ASP A 55 -5.95 2.16 -2.41
N ALA A 56 -6.80 2.00 -1.38
CA ALA A 56 -8.25 2.02 -1.52
C ALA A 56 -8.79 3.29 -2.21
N HIS A 57 -8.20 4.45 -1.89
CA HIS A 57 -8.62 5.75 -2.42
C HIS A 57 -7.81 6.22 -3.64
N LEU A 58 -6.93 5.38 -4.17
CA LEU A 58 -6.16 5.70 -5.37
C LEU A 58 -6.95 5.30 -6.63
N ASP A 59 -6.82 6.09 -7.68
CA ASP A 59 -7.20 5.66 -9.02
C ASP A 59 -6.27 4.55 -9.54
N ALA A 60 -6.65 3.87 -10.61
CA ALA A 60 -5.89 2.74 -11.14
C ALA A 60 -4.43 3.11 -11.50
N PRO A 61 -4.13 4.23 -12.18
CA PRO A 61 -2.76 4.62 -12.48
C PRO A 61 -1.89 4.87 -11.24
N ASN A 62 -2.46 5.50 -10.19
CA ASN A 62 -1.72 5.77 -8.96
C ASN A 62 -1.55 4.52 -8.10
N ALA A 63 -2.54 3.62 -8.08
CA ALA A 63 -2.42 2.31 -7.42
C ALA A 63 -1.32 1.47 -8.09
N GLU A 64 -1.24 1.48 -9.41
CA GLU A 64 -0.19 0.78 -10.16
C GLU A 64 1.20 1.36 -9.86
N LYS A 65 1.36 2.69 -9.85
CA LYS A 65 2.63 3.32 -9.47
C LYS A 65 3.06 2.95 -8.07
N LEU A 66 2.13 2.98 -7.11
CA LEU A 66 2.41 2.58 -5.73
C LEU A 66 2.86 1.11 -5.66
N SER A 67 2.16 0.22 -6.34
CA SER A 67 2.49 -1.21 -6.35
C SER A 67 3.86 -1.49 -6.99
N ASN A 68 4.24 -0.76 -8.03
CA ASN A 68 5.56 -0.85 -8.64
C ASN A 68 6.66 -0.41 -7.66
N ILE A 69 6.47 0.71 -6.96
CA ILE A 69 7.41 1.18 -5.93
C ILE A 69 7.57 0.13 -4.81
N ILE A 70 6.46 -0.43 -4.32
CA ILE A 70 6.50 -1.46 -3.27
C ILE A 70 7.22 -2.72 -3.77
N LYS A 71 6.97 -3.14 -5.01
CA LYS A 71 7.65 -4.28 -5.63
C LYS A 71 9.16 -4.05 -5.71
N GLU A 72 9.61 -2.88 -6.13
CA GLU A 72 11.04 -2.53 -6.16
C GLU A 72 11.67 -2.56 -4.76
N ARG A 73 10.94 -2.06 -3.75
CA ARG A 73 11.39 -2.03 -2.36
C ARG A 73 11.39 -3.39 -1.67
N SER A 74 10.66 -4.36 -2.22
CA SER A 74 10.56 -5.72 -1.65
C SER A 74 11.82 -6.59 -1.83
N VAL A 75 12.87 -6.06 -2.44
CA VAL A 75 14.13 -6.81 -2.65
C VAL A 75 14.88 -7.09 -1.33
N GLY A 76 14.77 -6.20 -0.34
CA GLY A 76 15.48 -6.33 0.94
C GLY A 76 14.56 -6.49 2.17
N SER A 77 13.24 -6.43 1.98
CA SER A 77 12.25 -6.48 3.07
C SER A 77 11.00 -7.21 2.59
N GLN A 78 10.29 -7.86 3.52
CA GLN A 78 9.00 -8.46 3.21
C GLN A 78 7.90 -7.40 3.26
N PHE A 79 7.07 -7.34 2.20
CA PHE A 79 5.87 -6.50 2.17
C PHE A 79 4.63 -7.38 2.21
N ILE A 80 3.74 -7.10 3.16
CA ILE A 80 2.43 -7.73 3.29
C ILE A 80 1.40 -6.65 3.01
N MET A 81 0.56 -6.87 1.99
CA MET A 81 -0.46 -5.90 1.60
C MET A 81 -1.85 -6.53 1.64
N VAL A 82 -2.81 -5.81 2.19
CA VAL A 82 -4.23 -6.06 1.98
C VAL A 82 -4.71 -5.09 0.91
N SER A 83 -5.25 -5.62 -0.18
CA SER A 83 -5.75 -4.82 -1.31
C SER A 83 -6.86 -5.58 -2.04
N ARG A 84 -7.74 -4.81 -2.70
CA ARG A 84 -8.78 -5.33 -3.61
C ARG A 84 -8.52 -4.97 -5.07
N LYS A 85 -7.37 -4.34 -5.36
CA LYS A 85 -7.06 -3.86 -6.71
C LYS A 85 -6.18 -4.88 -7.44
N ASP A 86 -6.61 -5.26 -8.63
CA ASP A 86 -5.91 -6.21 -9.48
C ASP A 86 -4.48 -5.75 -9.78
N SER A 87 -4.28 -4.45 -10.05
CA SER A 87 -2.97 -3.86 -10.29
C SER A 87 -1.96 -4.04 -9.14
N VAL A 88 -2.45 -4.22 -7.91
CA VAL A 88 -1.63 -4.53 -6.73
C VAL A 88 -1.42 -6.04 -6.60
N VAL A 89 -2.51 -6.80 -6.71
CA VAL A 89 -2.51 -8.26 -6.58
C VAL A 89 -1.58 -8.91 -7.61
N GLU A 90 -1.60 -8.45 -8.85
CA GLU A 90 -0.73 -8.93 -9.92
C GLU A 90 0.77 -8.78 -9.66
N LYS A 91 1.18 -7.83 -8.84
CA LYS A 91 2.60 -7.61 -8.49
C LYS A 91 3.08 -8.54 -7.37
N ALA A 92 2.18 -9.18 -6.63
CA ALA A 92 2.52 -10.07 -5.52
C ALA A 92 3.15 -11.38 -6.01
N ARG A 93 4.09 -11.93 -5.24
CA ARG A 93 4.66 -13.26 -5.46
C ARG A 93 3.81 -14.36 -4.84
N LEU A 94 3.06 -14.02 -3.80
CA LEU A 94 2.22 -14.92 -3.05
C LEU A 94 0.93 -14.20 -2.70
N ILE A 95 -0.19 -14.85 -2.93
CA ILE A 95 -1.51 -14.30 -2.70
C ILE A 95 -2.28 -15.20 -1.74
N TYR A 96 -2.93 -14.58 -0.76
CA TYR A 96 -3.93 -15.21 0.09
C TYR A 96 -5.28 -14.56 -0.20
N GLY A 97 -6.21 -15.33 -0.76
CA GLY A 97 -7.60 -14.90 -0.94
C GLY A 97 -8.40 -15.16 0.33
N VAL A 98 -9.14 -14.16 0.80
CA VAL A 98 -10.05 -14.29 1.93
C VAL A 98 -11.47 -14.10 1.43
N PHE A 99 -12.36 -15.07 1.68
CA PHE A 99 -13.75 -15.01 1.22
C PHE A 99 -14.69 -15.63 2.27
N PRO A 100 -15.94 -15.11 2.38
CA PRO A 100 -16.94 -15.66 3.27
C PRO A 100 -17.58 -16.92 2.68
N LYS A 101 -17.77 -17.96 3.50
CA LYS A 101 -18.55 -19.15 3.17
C LYS A 101 -19.34 -19.58 4.40
N HIS A 102 -20.67 -19.66 4.28
CA HIS A 102 -21.58 -20.02 5.40
C HIS A 102 -21.36 -19.21 6.69
N GLY A 103 -21.09 -17.90 6.54
CA GLY A 103 -20.86 -16.99 7.69
C GLY A 103 -19.49 -17.10 8.34
N VAL A 104 -18.57 -17.89 7.79
CA VAL A 104 -17.19 -18.06 8.26
C VAL A 104 -16.23 -17.58 7.18
N SER A 105 -15.16 -16.88 7.57
CA SER A 105 -14.08 -16.49 6.66
C SER A 105 -13.17 -17.66 6.35
N HIS A 106 -12.94 -17.90 5.07
CA HIS A 106 -12.01 -18.90 4.57
C HIS A 106 -10.81 -18.22 3.92
N VAL A 107 -9.64 -18.87 4.05
CA VAL A 107 -8.40 -18.40 3.45
C VAL A 107 -7.88 -19.43 2.47
N ILE A 108 -7.58 -19.00 1.24
CA ILE A 108 -6.95 -19.81 0.22
C ILE A 108 -5.60 -19.23 -0.16
N LYS A 109 -4.59 -20.06 -0.26
CA LYS A 109 -3.27 -19.70 -0.74
C LYS A 109 -3.17 -19.99 -2.25
N TYR A 110 -2.91 -18.95 -3.04
CA TYR A 110 -2.65 -19.06 -4.47
C TYR A 110 -1.15 -19.13 -4.74
N LYS A 111 -0.70 -20.22 -5.33
CA LYS A 111 0.70 -20.36 -5.77
C LYS A 111 0.91 -19.94 -7.22
N ASP A 112 -0.16 -19.95 -8.03
CA ASP A 112 -0.10 -19.62 -9.46
C ASP A 112 -1.10 -18.52 -9.78
N LYS A 113 -0.61 -17.42 -10.36
CA LYS A 113 -1.42 -16.26 -10.75
C LYS A 113 -2.47 -16.59 -11.82
N ARG A 114 -2.29 -17.66 -12.58
CA ARG A 114 -3.21 -18.08 -13.66
C ARG A 114 -4.55 -18.62 -13.13
N LEU A 115 -4.62 -18.98 -11.86
CA LEU A 115 -5.87 -19.45 -11.25
C LEU A 115 -6.84 -18.31 -10.86
N LEU A 116 -6.39 -17.05 -10.81
CA LEU A 116 -7.26 -15.92 -10.52
C LEU A 116 -8.23 -15.63 -11.66
N SER A 117 -7.81 -15.81 -12.92
CA SER A 117 -8.65 -15.59 -14.10
C SER A 117 -9.75 -16.63 -14.31
N SER A 118 -9.72 -17.75 -13.59
CA SER A 118 -10.72 -18.82 -13.69
C SER A 118 -11.86 -18.73 -12.67
N LEU A 119 -11.82 -17.76 -11.77
CA LEU A 119 -12.85 -17.55 -10.74
C LEU A 119 -13.86 -16.43 -11.10
N GLU A 120 -13.66 -15.74 -12.24
CA GLU A 120 -14.57 -14.70 -12.75
C GLU A 120 -15.65 -15.23 -13.71
N THR A 121 -15.82 -16.52 -13.81
CA THR A 121 -16.90 -17.20 -14.51
C THR A 121 -17.75 -17.99 -13.50
#